data_7292c304bc114d8eb9f13261841ebfb0
#
_entry.id   7292c304bc114d8eb9f13261841ebfb0
#
_cell.length_a   1.000
_cell.length_b   1.000
_cell.length_c   1.000
_cell.angle_alpha   90.00
_cell.angle_beta   90.00
_cell.angle_gamma   90.00
#
_symmetry.space_group_name_H-M   'P 1'
#
loop_
_entity.id
_entity.type
_entity.pdbx_description
1 polymer ?
#
loop_
_entity_poly.entity_id
_entity_poly.type
_entity_poly.pdbx_seq_one_letter_code
_entity_poly.pdbx_strand_id
1 'polypeptide(L)'
;KKWCFLLIAACLLAPDTGHAALKARDDVKAEDAFNPNPAPDDLILPMPCGQSMVLKAVGVRGKGLLWDLETRFGRRDGGSDDRGYYDSPYASAISGPFVLKDLPPDWQRKIKAANTDADAMQFYFEGKYEVSKRQWDAVMGGQCMDGDALPALSPEDARPVVEVSWHEAQEFTKKYTEWLLANALQSLPGFQGDDRNTAFVRLPTEAEWEYAARGAQKVSPLSLSQEDFFEMPTGDAIKNYAVFRDSEGTSEETLQRIGSRKPNPAGFYDMAG
;
A
#
# COMPACT_ATOMS: atom_id res chain seq x y z
N LYS A 1 33.49 9.62 77.53
CA LYS A 1 32.32 9.09 76.81
C LYS A 1 32.31 9.80 75.48
N LYS A 2 32.90 9.22 74.44
CA LYS A 2 32.86 9.74 73.06
C LYS A 2 32.25 8.67 72.20
N TRP A 3 31.17 9.01 71.57
CA TRP A 3 30.46 8.15 70.61
C TRP A 3 31.06 8.49 69.23
N CYS A 4 31.58 7.41 68.61
CA CYS A 4 32.11 7.51 67.26
C CYS A 4 30.96 7.11 66.28
N PHE A 5 30.53 8.02 65.43
CA PHE A 5 29.59 7.72 64.34
C PHE A 5 30.38 7.28 63.11
N LEU A 6 30.15 6.07 62.70
CA LEU A 6 30.68 5.49 61.48
C LEU A 6 29.71 5.85 60.34
N LEU A 7 30.10 6.73 59.40
CA LEU A 7 29.38 7.03 58.21
C LEU A 7 29.71 5.93 57.19
N ILE A 8 28.74 5.09 56.89
CA ILE A 8 28.77 4.15 55.76
C ILE A 8 28.26 4.92 54.55
N ALA A 9 29.16 5.26 53.63
CA ALA A 9 28.83 5.76 52.30
C ALA A 9 28.25 4.59 51.48
N ALA A 10 26.94 4.60 51.31
CA ALA A 10 26.26 3.72 50.36
C ALA A 10 26.49 4.27 48.94
N CYS A 11 27.36 3.60 48.18
CA CYS A 11 27.45 3.82 46.74
C CYS A 11 26.16 3.31 46.10
N LEU A 12 25.27 4.23 45.79
CA LEU A 12 24.11 3.96 44.91
C LEU A 12 24.68 3.77 43.49
N LEU A 13 24.83 2.52 43.08
CA LEU A 13 24.95 2.16 41.68
C LEU A 13 23.64 2.53 41.01
N ALA A 14 23.64 3.58 40.22
CA ALA A 14 22.57 3.85 39.28
C ALA A 14 22.43 2.66 38.34
N PRO A 15 21.22 2.15 38.10
CA PRO A 15 21.05 1.15 37.08
C PRO A 15 21.40 1.78 35.73
N ASP A 16 22.35 1.15 35.07
CA ASP A 16 22.70 1.39 33.69
C ASP A 16 21.41 1.24 32.86
N THR A 17 20.86 2.37 32.41
CA THR A 17 19.78 2.36 31.44
C THR A 17 20.40 2.00 30.10
N GLY A 18 20.80 0.72 30.00
CA GLY A 18 21.13 0.11 28.75
C GLY A 18 20.00 0.39 27.79
N HIS A 19 20.34 1.01 26.68
CA HIS A 19 19.51 1.09 25.51
C HIS A 19 19.07 -0.33 25.18
N ALA A 20 17.86 -0.69 25.60
CA ALA A 20 17.18 -1.84 25.06
C ALA A 20 16.97 -1.54 23.58
N ALA A 21 17.91 -1.97 22.76
CA ALA A 21 17.65 -2.15 21.35
C ALA A 21 16.32 -2.90 21.27
N LEU A 22 15.31 -2.26 20.69
CA LEU A 22 14.02 -2.88 20.38
C LEU A 22 14.36 -4.15 19.60
N LYS A 23 14.40 -5.29 20.26
CA LYS A 23 14.42 -6.59 19.61
C LYS A 23 13.21 -6.58 18.72
N ALA A 24 13.44 -6.61 17.39
CA ALA A 24 12.39 -6.80 16.44
C ALA A 24 11.55 -7.98 16.96
N ARG A 25 10.24 -7.73 17.13
CA ARG A 25 9.31 -8.77 17.54
C ARG A 25 9.36 -9.85 16.47
N ASP A 26 9.90 -11.02 16.80
CA ASP A 26 9.94 -12.16 15.90
C ASP A 26 8.55 -12.79 15.69
N ASP A 27 7.55 -12.34 16.47
CA ASP A 27 6.16 -12.80 16.37
C ASP A 27 5.44 -12.04 15.26
N VAL A 28 5.28 -12.67 14.10
CA VAL A 28 4.47 -12.16 12.99
C VAL A 28 3.04 -12.69 13.15
N LYS A 29 2.07 -11.79 13.11
CA LYS A 29 0.65 -12.16 13.04
C LYS A 29 0.23 -12.34 11.57
N ALA A 30 -0.81 -13.09 11.34
CA ALA A 30 -1.34 -13.31 10.00
C ALA A 30 -1.68 -11.97 9.30
N GLU A 31 -2.24 -11.02 10.05
CA GLU A 31 -2.59 -9.69 9.55
C GLU A 31 -1.38 -8.89 9.06
N ASP A 32 -0.21 -9.09 9.67
CA ASP A 32 1.03 -8.38 9.29
C ASP A 32 1.45 -8.70 7.84
N ALA A 33 1.02 -9.84 7.31
CA ALA A 33 1.33 -10.27 5.96
C ALA A 33 0.37 -9.71 4.88
N PHE A 34 -0.74 -9.07 5.28
CA PHE A 34 -1.67 -8.50 4.30
C PHE A 34 -2.31 -7.16 4.73
N ASN A 35 -2.44 -6.85 6.01
CA ASN A 35 -3.03 -5.60 6.51
C ASN A 35 -2.47 -5.19 7.87
N PRO A 36 -1.18 -4.82 7.97
CA PRO A 36 -0.57 -4.42 9.24
C PRO A 36 -1.16 -3.14 9.83
N ASN A 37 -1.80 -2.30 9.03
CA ASN A 37 -2.40 -1.03 9.47
C ASN A 37 -3.86 -0.93 9.02
N PRO A 38 -4.81 -1.63 9.67
CA PRO A 38 -6.22 -1.62 9.28
C PRO A 38 -6.84 -0.22 9.32
N ALA A 39 -7.64 0.11 8.31
CA ALA A 39 -8.39 1.37 8.23
C ALA A 39 -9.87 1.10 7.90
N PRO A 40 -10.81 1.98 8.33
CA PRO A 40 -12.24 1.76 8.12
C PRO A 40 -12.67 1.68 6.66
N ASP A 41 -11.90 2.31 5.76
CA ASP A 41 -12.15 2.36 4.32
C ASP A 41 -11.37 1.30 3.52
N ASP A 42 -10.73 0.35 4.20
CA ASP A 42 -10.05 -0.76 3.55
C ASP A 42 -11.04 -1.70 2.86
N LEU A 43 -10.80 -1.96 1.59
CA LEU A 43 -11.58 -2.86 0.75
C LEU A 43 -10.85 -4.21 0.68
N ILE A 44 -11.55 -5.26 1.08
CA ILE A 44 -10.95 -6.59 1.16
C ILE A 44 -11.33 -7.41 -0.06
N LEU A 45 -10.33 -7.95 -0.74
CA LEU A 45 -10.49 -8.91 -1.82
C LEU A 45 -9.89 -10.25 -1.36
N PRO A 46 -10.68 -11.34 -1.32
CA PRO A 46 -10.21 -12.63 -0.85
C PRO A 46 -9.14 -13.22 -1.76
N MET A 47 -8.23 -13.99 -1.17
CA MET A 47 -7.16 -14.70 -1.87
C MET A 47 -7.14 -16.18 -1.48
N PRO A 48 -6.44 -17.05 -2.24
CA PRO A 48 -6.26 -18.45 -1.87
C PRO A 48 -5.71 -18.63 -0.45
N CYS A 49 -5.92 -19.78 0.15
CA CYS A 49 -5.47 -20.13 1.51
C CYS A 49 -5.95 -19.16 2.61
N GLY A 50 -7.11 -18.52 2.45
CA GLY A 50 -7.63 -17.58 3.43
C GLY A 50 -6.82 -16.28 3.55
N GLN A 51 -5.95 -15.99 2.60
CA GLN A 51 -5.27 -14.70 2.53
C GLN A 51 -6.22 -13.63 2.00
N SER A 52 -5.79 -12.37 2.05
CA SER A 52 -6.55 -11.23 1.54
C SER A 52 -5.63 -10.23 0.87
N MET A 53 -6.14 -9.53 -0.13
CA MET A 53 -5.54 -8.32 -0.65
C MET A 53 -6.35 -7.13 -0.17
N VAL A 54 -5.68 -6.11 0.35
CA VAL A 54 -6.32 -4.88 0.78
C VAL A 54 -6.17 -3.84 -0.31
N LEU A 55 -7.30 -3.30 -0.74
CA LEU A 55 -7.37 -2.29 -1.77
C LEU A 55 -7.87 -0.96 -1.19
N LYS A 56 -7.47 0.13 -1.82
CA LYS A 56 -8.05 1.46 -1.62
C LYS A 56 -8.84 1.87 -2.85
N ALA A 57 -9.94 2.56 -2.64
CA ALA A 57 -10.71 3.15 -3.72
C ALA A 57 -10.07 4.47 -4.16
N VAL A 58 -9.69 4.55 -5.43
CA VAL A 58 -9.23 5.78 -6.05
C VAL A 58 -10.38 6.41 -6.81
N GLY A 59 -10.82 7.57 -6.33
CA GLY A 59 -11.92 8.31 -6.93
C GLY A 59 -11.44 9.17 -8.09
N VAL A 60 -12.10 9.02 -9.24
CA VAL A 60 -11.83 9.78 -10.45
C VAL A 60 -13.04 10.68 -10.75
N ARG A 61 -12.79 11.97 -10.83
CA ARG A 61 -13.80 12.97 -11.24
C ARG A 61 -13.62 13.31 -12.71
N GLY A 62 -14.11 12.47 -13.58
CA GLY A 62 -14.08 12.72 -15.02
C GLY A 62 -14.98 13.88 -15.41
N LYS A 63 -14.51 14.68 -16.38
CA LYS A 63 -15.27 15.79 -16.97
C LYS A 63 -15.36 15.72 -18.49
N GLY A 64 -14.59 14.80 -19.09
CA GLY A 64 -14.53 14.62 -20.53
C GLY A 64 -15.70 13.81 -21.09
N LEU A 65 -15.75 13.70 -22.42
CA LEU A 65 -16.75 12.89 -23.14
C LEU A 65 -16.70 11.40 -22.73
N LEU A 66 -15.50 10.91 -22.35
CA LEU A 66 -15.26 9.54 -21.92
C LEU A 66 -15.24 9.38 -20.38
N TRP A 67 -15.62 10.43 -19.64
CA TRP A 67 -15.62 10.46 -18.18
C TRP A 67 -14.25 10.16 -17.54
N ASP A 68 -13.17 10.51 -18.21
CA ASP A 68 -11.82 10.44 -17.73
C ASP A 68 -11.35 11.76 -17.11
N LEU A 69 -10.37 11.66 -16.22
CA LEU A 69 -9.70 12.79 -15.61
C LEU A 69 -8.42 13.07 -16.40
N GLU A 70 -8.39 14.16 -17.15
CA GLU A 70 -7.14 14.69 -17.67
C GLU A 70 -6.34 15.33 -16.52
N THR A 71 -5.15 14.86 -16.29
CA THR A 71 -4.25 15.40 -15.28
C THR A 71 -2.83 15.56 -15.81
N ARG A 72 -2.05 16.38 -15.14
CA ARG A 72 -0.64 16.58 -15.44
C ARG A 72 0.18 16.17 -14.24
N PHE A 73 1.21 15.40 -14.52
CA PHE A 73 2.22 14.97 -13.58
C PHE A 73 3.56 15.62 -13.92
N GLY A 74 4.51 15.58 -12.98
CA GLY A 74 5.84 16.13 -13.15
C GLY A 74 5.91 17.64 -12.94
N ARG A 75 7.14 18.15 -12.86
CA ARG A 75 7.41 19.57 -12.59
C ARG A 75 6.98 20.46 -13.75
N ARG A 76 6.29 21.54 -13.42
CA ARG A 76 5.83 22.52 -14.41
C ARG A 76 6.94 23.22 -15.18
N ASP A 77 8.06 23.42 -14.55
CA ASP A 77 9.22 24.16 -15.11
C ASP A 77 10.20 23.24 -15.85
N GLY A 78 9.96 21.93 -15.88
CA GLY A 78 10.79 20.97 -16.60
C GLY A 78 12.25 20.95 -16.14
N GLY A 79 12.50 21.26 -14.85
CA GLY A 79 13.85 21.33 -14.29
C GLY A 79 14.58 19.99 -14.40
N SER A 80 15.90 20.02 -14.64
CA SER A 80 16.77 18.89 -14.40
C SER A 80 17.28 18.96 -12.96
N ASP A 81 17.40 17.80 -12.30
CA ASP A 81 18.22 17.73 -11.10
C ASP A 81 19.71 17.73 -11.47
N ASP A 82 20.59 17.92 -10.49
CA ASP A 82 22.05 17.92 -10.70
C ASP A 82 22.60 16.60 -11.25
N ARG A 83 21.78 15.54 -11.31
CA ARG A 83 22.10 14.22 -11.85
C ARG A 83 21.66 14.03 -13.30
N GLY A 84 21.02 15.05 -13.90
CA GLY A 84 20.58 15.03 -15.29
C GLY A 84 19.25 14.32 -15.52
N TYR A 85 18.48 14.04 -14.48
CA TYR A 85 17.11 13.55 -14.61
C TYR A 85 16.19 14.71 -15.01
N TYR A 86 15.44 14.51 -16.08
CA TYR A 86 14.43 15.44 -16.54
C TYR A 86 13.06 14.94 -16.07
N ASP A 87 12.48 15.64 -15.12
CA ASP A 87 11.09 15.43 -14.73
C ASP A 87 10.18 16.27 -15.64
N SER A 88 10.12 15.87 -16.91
CA SER A 88 9.28 16.57 -17.89
C SER A 88 7.81 16.38 -17.55
N PRO A 89 7.03 17.46 -17.46
CA PRO A 89 5.61 17.35 -17.23
C PRO A 89 4.94 16.60 -18.38
N TYR A 90 4.10 15.64 -18.07
CA TYR A 90 3.31 14.94 -19.06
C TYR A 90 1.81 14.98 -18.68
N ALA A 91 0.96 14.93 -19.69
CA ALA A 91 -0.47 14.85 -19.52
C ALA A 91 -0.94 13.41 -19.74
N SER A 92 -1.81 12.95 -18.87
CA SER A 92 -2.44 11.63 -18.99
C SER A 92 -3.90 11.68 -18.63
N ALA A 93 -4.65 10.70 -19.13
CA ALA A 93 -6.04 10.47 -18.78
C ALA A 93 -6.14 9.26 -17.84
N ILE A 94 -6.90 9.43 -16.76
CA ILE A 94 -7.17 8.39 -15.77
C ILE A 94 -8.65 8.10 -15.79
N SER A 95 -9.03 6.84 -15.92
CA SER A 95 -10.41 6.41 -15.95
C SER A 95 -10.78 5.64 -14.68
N GLY A 96 -12.00 5.87 -14.19
CA GLY A 96 -12.62 5.03 -13.18
C GLY A 96 -13.63 4.11 -13.86
N PRO A 97 -13.35 2.82 -14.07
CA PRO A 97 -14.25 1.94 -14.81
C PRO A 97 -15.55 1.61 -14.07
N PHE A 98 -15.62 1.89 -12.77
CA PHE A 98 -16.75 1.51 -11.93
C PHE A 98 -17.43 2.72 -11.31
N VAL A 99 -18.75 2.74 -11.30
CA VAL A 99 -19.54 3.63 -10.47
C VAL A 99 -19.93 2.92 -9.18
N LEU A 100 -20.30 3.70 -8.17
CA LEU A 100 -20.54 3.15 -6.82
C LEU A 100 -21.55 1.99 -6.78
N LYS A 101 -22.62 2.05 -7.58
CA LYS A 101 -23.66 1.01 -7.66
C LYS A 101 -23.16 -0.35 -8.20
N ASP A 102 -22.04 -0.35 -8.92
CA ASP A 102 -21.46 -1.56 -9.53
C ASP A 102 -20.53 -2.31 -8.56
N LEU A 103 -20.37 -1.79 -7.32
CA LEU A 103 -19.47 -2.34 -6.33
C LEU A 103 -20.18 -3.30 -5.38
N PRO A 104 -19.44 -4.22 -4.74
CA PRO A 104 -19.99 -5.04 -3.66
C PRO A 104 -20.62 -4.16 -2.54
N PRO A 105 -21.73 -4.58 -1.91
CA PRO A 105 -22.45 -3.74 -0.95
C PRO A 105 -21.59 -3.24 0.23
N ASP A 106 -20.63 -4.04 0.69
CA ASP A 106 -19.71 -3.62 1.74
C ASP A 106 -18.78 -2.49 1.29
N TRP A 107 -18.25 -2.58 0.06
CA TRP A 107 -17.42 -1.54 -0.54
C TRP A 107 -18.19 -0.24 -0.72
N GLN A 108 -19.44 -0.31 -1.18
CA GLN A 108 -20.30 0.88 -1.30
C GLN A 108 -20.42 1.61 0.03
N ARG A 109 -20.69 0.90 1.14
CA ARG A 109 -20.83 1.49 2.47
C ARG A 109 -19.54 2.18 2.92
N LYS A 110 -18.40 1.50 2.79
CA LYS A 110 -17.09 2.02 3.19
C LYS A 110 -16.69 3.25 2.38
N ILE A 111 -16.89 3.21 1.06
CA ILE A 111 -16.55 4.32 0.16
C ILE A 111 -17.45 5.54 0.45
N LYS A 112 -18.75 5.34 0.68
CA LYS A 112 -19.66 6.43 1.07
C LYS A 112 -19.29 7.04 2.42
N ALA A 113 -18.88 6.23 3.37
CA ALA A 113 -18.44 6.72 4.68
C ALA A 113 -17.15 7.56 4.60
N ALA A 114 -16.25 7.21 3.67
CA ALA A 114 -14.97 7.90 3.47
C ALA A 114 -15.04 9.11 2.52
N ASN A 115 -16.09 9.22 1.67
CA ASN A 115 -16.21 10.24 0.65
C ASN A 115 -17.66 10.73 0.55
N THR A 116 -17.91 11.97 0.92
CA THR A 116 -19.26 12.58 0.93
C THR A 116 -19.87 12.73 -0.47
N ASP A 117 -19.05 12.73 -1.51
CA ASP A 117 -19.42 12.91 -2.90
C ASP A 117 -19.16 11.65 -3.76
N ALA A 118 -19.13 10.49 -3.12
CA ALA A 118 -18.87 9.20 -3.77
C ALA A 118 -19.83 8.90 -4.95
N ASP A 119 -21.08 9.34 -4.87
CA ASP A 119 -22.06 9.15 -5.95
C ASP A 119 -21.74 9.97 -7.23
N ALA A 120 -20.86 10.98 -7.13
CA ALA A 120 -20.41 11.81 -8.25
C ALA A 120 -19.03 11.40 -8.80
N MET A 121 -18.50 10.28 -8.35
CA MET A 121 -17.19 9.75 -8.76
C MET A 121 -17.33 8.43 -9.49
N GLN A 122 -16.31 8.13 -10.28
CA GLN A 122 -15.99 6.79 -10.76
C GLN A 122 -14.75 6.29 -10.02
N PHE A 123 -14.52 4.98 -10.02
CA PHE A 123 -13.47 4.38 -9.20
C PHE A 123 -12.64 3.38 -9.99
N TYR A 124 -11.35 3.31 -9.67
CA TYR A 124 -10.52 2.13 -9.78
C TYR A 124 -9.98 1.76 -8.39
N PHE A 125 -9.37 0.61 -8.28
CA PHE A 125 -8.91 0.06 -7.00
C PHE A 125 -7.46 -0.35 -7.14
N GLU A 126 -6.65 0.03 -6.14
CA GLU A 126 -5.23 -0.26 -6.13
C GLU A 126 -4.82 -0.87 -4.79
N GLY A 127 -3.79 -1.71 -4.80
CA GLY A 127 -3.24 -2.34 -3.60
C GLY A 127 -2.79 -1.29 -2.59
N LYS A 128 -3.27 -1.40 -1.35
CA LYS A 128 -2.88 -0.50 -0.26
C LYS A 128 -1.39 -0.63 0.08
N TYR A 129 -0.83 -1.80 -0.14
CA TYR A 129 0.55 -2.18 0.12
C TYR A 129 1.14 -2.88 -1.10
N GLU A 130 2.45 -3.01 -1.12
CA GLU A 130 3.13 -3.96 -1.98
C GLU A 130 2.59 -5.38 -1.76
N VAL A 131 2.69 -6.24 -2.78
CA VAL A 131 2.34 -7.67 -2.63
C VAL A 131 3.35 -8.33 -1.71
N SER A 132 2.89 -8.87 -0.58
CA SER A 132 3.76 -9.57 0.35
C SER A 132 4.17 -10.96 -0.19
N LYS A 133 5.28 -11.48 0.34
CA LYS A 133 5.72 -12.84 0.03
C LYS A 133 4.62 -13.87 0.31
N ARG A 134 3.88 -13.72 1.41
CA ARG A 134 2.74 -14.60 1.75
C ARG A 134 1.64 -14.59 0.70
N GLN A 135 1.26 -13.41 0.23
CA GLN A 135 0.25 -13.25 -0.82
C GLN A 135 0.74 -13.84 -2.15
N TRP A 136 2.02 -13.62 -2.47
CA TRP A 136 2.65 -14.18 -3.66
C TRP A 136 2.63 -15.72 -3.64
N ASP A 137 3.08 -16.32 -2.54
CA ASP A 137 3.11 -17.76 -2.37
C ASP A 137 1.70 -18.38 -2.41
N ALA A 138 0.68 -17.68 -1.94
CA ALA A 138 -0.70 -18.13 -2.00
C ALA A 138 -1.21 -18.30 -3.44
N VAL A 139 -0.72 -17.49 -4.38
CA VAL A 139 -1.15 -17.52 -5.78
C VAL A 139 -0.18 -18.30 -6.66
N MET A 140 1.13 -18.08 -6.46
CA MET A 140 2.17 -18.61 -7.36
C MET A 140 2.78 -19.93 -6.89
N GLY A 141 2.72 -20.21 -5.59
CA GLY A 141 3.31 -21.41 -5.00
C GLY A 141 2.64 -22.73 -5.35
N GLY A 142 1.45 -22.69 -6.00
CA GLY A 142 0.70 -23.89 -6.40
C GLY A 142 -0.11 -24.53 -5.28
N GLN A 143 0.43 -24.64 -4.07
CA GLN A 143 -0.18 -25.35 -2.92
C GLN A 143 -1.62 -24.91 -2.65
N CYS A 144 -1.86 -23.61 -2.55
CA CYS A 144 -3.19 -23.07 -2.27
C CYS A 144 -4.18 -23.26 -3.45
N MET A 145 -3.67 -23.30 -4.65
CA MET A 145 -4.46 -23.53 -5.85
C MET A 145 -4.90 -25.01 -5.95
N ASP A 146 -4.10 -25.92 -5.40
CA ASP A 146 -4.36 -27.34 -5.33
C ASP A 146 -5.14 -27.77 -4.06
N GLY A 147 -5.46 -26.81 -3.19
CA GLY A 147 -6.25 -27.02 -1.96
C GLY A 147 -5.41 -27.32 -0.71
N ASP A 148 -4.10 -27.28 -0.80
CA ASP A 148 -3.20 -27.44 0.33
C ASP A 148 -3.05 -26.13 1.14
N ALA A 149 -2.57 -26.22 2.37
CA ALA A 149 -2.32 -25.07 3.20
C ALA A 149 -0.91 -24.50 3.00
N LEU A 150 -0.75 -23.18 3.18
CA LEU A 150 0.56 -22.58 3.24
C LEU A 150 1.36 -23.08 4.47
N PRO A 151 2.69 -23.08 4.43
CA PRO A 151 3.54 -23.34 5.58
C PRO A 151 3.22 -22.43 6.78
N ALA A 152 3.75 -22.76 7.96
CA ALA A 152 3.64 -21.88 9.12
C ALA A 152 4.17 -20.48 8.81
N LEU A 153 3.52 -19.47 9.39
CA LEU A 153 3.87 -18.07 9.18
C LEU A 153 5.29 -17.76 9.66
N SER A 154 6.03 -17.02 8.86
CA SER A 154 7.39 -16.57 9.15
C SER A 154 7.51 -15.03 9.05
N PRO A 155 8.55 -14.40 9.61
CA PRO A 155 8.79 -12.96 9.47
C PRO A 155 8.92 -12.50 8.01
N GLU A 156 9.40 -13.36 7.13
CA GLU A 156 9.57 -13.07 5.70
C GLU A 156 8.23 -12.92 4.97
N ASP A 157 7.20 -13.59 5.46
CA ASP A 157 5.87 -13.56 4.87
C ASP A 157 5.22 -12.16 4.87
N ALA A 158 5.63 -11.29 5.78
CA ALA A 158 5.17 -9.91 5.88
C ALA A 158 6.04 -8.89 5.11
N ARG A 159 7.05 -9.35 4.38
CA ARG A 159 7.89 -8.50 3.53
C ARG A 159 7.37 -8.47 2.10
N PRO A 160 7.65 -7.42 1.33
CA PRO A 160 7.31 -7.42 -0.09
C PRO A 160 8.02 -8.57 -0.82
N VAL A 161 7.36 -9.13 -1.81
CA VAL A 161 8.01 -10.07 -2.71
C VAL A 161 9.04 -9.33 -3.58
N VAL A 162 10.22 -9.91 -3.73
CA VAL A 162 11.32 -9.33 -4.51
C VAL A 162 11.82 -10.33 -5.55
N GLU A 163 12.72 -9.87 -6.44
CA GLU A 163 13.31 -10.70 -7.51
C GLU A 163 12.26 -11.28 -8.47
N VAL A 164 11.16 -10.54 -8.68
CA VAL A 164 10.10 -10.90 -9.62
C VAL A 164 10.20 -10.06 -10.88
N SER A 165 10.11 -10.71 -12.03
CA SER A 165 10.04 -10.02 -13.32
C SER A 165 8.64 -9.47 -13.58
N TRP A 166 8.53 -8.50 -14.50
CA TRP A 166 7.25 -7.99 -14.96
C TRP A 166 6.32 -9.09 -15.52
N HIS A 167 6.88 -10.10 -16.18
CA HIS A 167 6.11 -11.23 -16.71
C HIS A 167 5.54 -12.10 -15.59
N GLU A 168 6.30 -12.36 -14.53
CA GLU A 168 5.82 -13.10 -13.37
C GLU A 168 4.76 -12.31 -12.62
N ALA A 169 4.91 -10.98 -12.50
CA ALA A 169 3.87 -10.12 -11.92
C ALA A 169 2.57 -10.16 -12.74
N GLN A 170 2.65 -10.20 -14.07
CA GLN A 170 1.47 -10.41 -14.92
C GLN A 170 0.86 -11.80 -14.74
N GLU A 171 1.67 -12.84 -14.62
CA GLU A 171 1.19 -14.19 -14.35
C GLU A 171 0.47 -14.28 -13.01
N PHE A 172 1.01 -13.61 -11.98
CA PHE A 172 0.35 -13.47 -10.68
C PHE A 172 -1.05 -12.86 -10.83
N THR A 173 -1.18 -11.71 -11.51
CA THR A 173 -2.48 -11.07 -11.69
C THR A 173 -3.47 -11.94 -12.45
N LYS A 174 -3.01 -12.67 -13.46
CA LYS A 174 -3.82 -13.62 -14.22
C LYS A 174 -4.32 -14.76 -13.33
N LYS A 175 -3.43 -15.48 -12.65
CA LYS A 175 -3.78 -16.60 -11.77
C LYS A 175 -4.71 -16.16 -10.65
N TYR A 176 -4.45 -15.01 -10.07
CA TYR A 176 -5.32 -14.47 -9.03
C TYR A 176 -6.71 -14.13 -9.57
N THR A 177 -6.80 -13.53 -10.75
CA THR A 177 -8.09 -13.30 -11.43
C THR A 177 -8.83 -14.61 -11.68
N GLU A 178 -8.19 -15.63 -12.23
CA GLU A 178 -8.77 -16.94 -12.49
C GLU A 178 -9.33 -17.58 -11.21
N TRP A 179 -8.57 -17.47 -10.10
CA TRP A 179 -9.03 -17.95 -8.80
C TRP A 179 -10.25 -17.18 -8.29
N LEU A 180 -10.24 -15.83 -8.40
CA LEU A 180 -11.37 -14.99 -7.99
C LEU A 180 -12.63 -15.32 -8.76
N LEU A 181 -12.54 -15.49 -10.08
CA LEU A 181 -13.67 -15.87 -10.94
C LEU A 181 -14.25 -17.23 -10.55
N ALA A 182 -13.41 -18.16 -10.14
CA ALA A 182 -13.83 -19.50 -9.75
C ALA A 182 -14.37 -19.59 -8.32
N ASN A 183 -13.86 -18.78 -7.38
CA ASN A 183 -14.09 -18.99 -5.94
C ASN A 183 -14.75 -17.80 -5.23
N ALA A 184 -14.67 -16.59 -5.77
CA ALA A 184 -15.08 -15.37 -5.08
C ALA A 184 -15.67 -14.31 -6.01
N LEU A 185 -16.36 -14.74 -7.05
CA LEU A 185 -16.93 -13.90 -8.12
C LEU A 185 -17.77 -12.74 -7.57
N GLN A 186 -18.57 -12.99 -6.52
CA GLN A 186 -19.41 -11.97 -5.87
C GLN A 186 -18.63 -10.87 -5.16
N SER A 187 -17.33 -11.04 -4.94
CA SER A 187 -16.46 -10.05 -4.32
C SER A 187 -15.90 -9.04 -5.32
N LEU A 188 -16.09 -9.28 -6.61
CA LEU A 188 -15.57 -8.44 -7.68
C LEU A 188 -16.52 -7.29 -8.05
N PRO A 189 -16.01 -6.06 -8.27
CA PRO A 189 -16.76 -4.99 -8.89
C PRO A 189 -17.36 -5.41 -10.23
N GLY A 190 -18.53 -4.86 -10.58
CA GLY A 190 -19.21 -5.12 -11.85
C GLY A 190 -20.02 -6.42 -11.90
N PHE A 191 -19.88 -7.31 -10.90
CA PHE A 191 -20.68 -8.53 -10.86
C PHE A 191 -22.15 -8.22 -10.55
N GLN A 192 -23.02 -8.54 -11.50
CA GLN A 192 -24.48 -8.34 -11.40
C GLN A 192 -25.25 -9.65 -11.69
N GLY A 193 -24.69 -10.77 -11.28
CA GLY A 193 -25.30 -12.10 -11.50
C GLY A 193 -24.76 -12.83 -12.73
N ASP A 194 -23.88 -12.21 -13.51
CA ASP A 194 -23.09 -12.86 -14.57
C ASP A 194 -21.64 -12.30 -14.57
N ASP A 195 -20.73 -12.97 -15.23
CA ASP A 195 -19.29 -12.67 -15.25
C ASP A 195 -18.86 -11.69 -16.37
N ARG A 196 -19.76 -11.29 -17.27
CA ARG A 196 -19.41 -10.56 -18.50
C ARG A 196 -18.86 -9.16 -18.28
N ASN A 197 -19.22 -8.52 -17.17
CA ASN A 197 -18.79 -7.17 -16.82
C ASN A 197 -18.00 -7.12 -15.51
N THR A 198 -17.45 -8.26 -15.09
CA THR A 198 -16.77 -8.40 -13.82
C THR A 198 -15.34 -7.86 -13.90
N ALA A 199 -14.87 -7.24 -12.83
CA ALA A 199 -13.51 -6.75 -12.70
C ALA A 199 -12.49 -7.91 -12.77
N PHE A 200 -11.26 -7.56 -13.13
CA PHE A 200 -10.11 -8.45 -13.09
C PHE A 200 -8.91 -7.72 -12.48
N VAL A 201 -7.98 -8.50 -11.93
CA VAL A 201 -6.74 -7.96 -11.36
C VAL A 201 -5.71 -7.77 -12.48
N ARG A 202 -5.04 -6.63 -12.48
CA ARG A 202 -3.95 -6.31 -13.41
C ARG A 202 -2.93 -5.41 -12.73
N LEU A 203 -1.78 -5.22 -13.35
CA LEU A 203 -0.86 -4.16 -12.94
C LEU A 203 -1.49 -2.79 -13.25
N PRO A 204 -1.26 -1.77 -12.44
CA PRO A 204 -1.68 -0.41 -12.74
C PRO A 204 -0.94 0.11 -13.97
N THR A 205 -1.53 1.08 -14.66
CA THR A 205 -0.79 1.91 -15.60
C THR A 205 0.10 2.89 -14.82
N GLU A 206 1.11 3.43 -15.46
CA GLU A 206 1.98 4.44 -14.86
C GLU A 206 1.17 5.63 -14.31
N ALA A 207 0.20 6.12 -15.07
CA ALA A 207 -0.65 7.23 -14.66
C ALA A 207 -1.57 6.89 -13.46
N GLU A 208 -2.13 5.69 -13.40
CA GLU A 208 -2.92 5.23 -12.25
C GLU A 208 -2.06 5.15 -11.00
N TRP A 209 -0.90 4.50 -11.14
CA TRP A 209 0.05 4.38 -10.03
C TRP A 209 0.52 5.76 -9.53
N GLU A 210 0.94 6.65 -10.42
CA GLU A 210 1.42 7.97 -10.03
C GLU A 210 0.32 8.83 -9.40
N TYR A 211 -0.90 8.74 -9.92
CA TYR A 211 -2.04 9.45 -9.32
C TYR A 211 -2.29 8.97 -7.88
N ALA A 212 -2.30 7.66 -7.65
CA ALA A 212 -2.44 7.08 -6.32
C ALA A 212 -1.26 7.46 -5.40
N ALA A 213 -0.03 7.37 -5.90
CA ALA A 213 1.19 7.70 -5.15
C ALA A 213 1.23 9.16 -4.71
N ARG A 214 0.73 10.09 -5.52
CA ARG A 214 0.62 11.51 -5.21
C ARG A 214 -0.53 11.89 -4.29
N GLY A 215 -1.36 10.92 -3.88
CA GLY A 215 -2.48 11.14 -2.95
C GLY A 215 -3.85 11.23 -3.61
N ALA A 216 -3.94 10.98 -4.91
CA ALA A 216 -5.19 10.85 -5.68
C ALA A 216 -6.17 12.02 -5.45
N GLN A 217 -7.46 11.73 -5.25
CA GLN A 217 -8.50 12.72 -4.99
C GLN A 217 -8.40 13.42 -3.63
N LYS A 218 -7.45 13.03 -2.78
CA LYS A 218 -7.25 13.63 -1.44
C LYS A 218 -6.34 14.86 -1.46
N VAL A 219 -5.71 15.12 -2.59
CA VAL A 219 -4.84 16.29 -2.79
C VAL A 219 -5.41 17.23 -3.84
N SER A 220 -4.89 18.46 -3.89
CA SER A 220 -5.30 19.42 -4.91
C SER A 220 -4.74 19.05 -6.29
N PRO A 221 -5.38 19.43 -7.41
CA PRO A 221 -4.81 19.25 -8.75
C PRO A 221 -3.44 19.90 -8.93
N LEU A 222 -3.12 20.95 -8.15
CA LEU A 222 -1.81 21.59 -8.17
C LEU A 222 -0.73 20.68 -7.56
N SER A 223 -1.07 19.97 -6.49
CA SER A 223 -0.15 19.04 -5.82
C SER A 223 0.28 17.88 -6.73
N LEU A 224 -0.57 17.47 -7.68
CA LEU A 224 -0.24 16.42 -8.64
C LEU A 224 0.88 16.82 -9.62
N SER A 225 1.15 18.12 -9.78
CA SER A 225 2.17 18.66 -10.69
C SER A 225 3.35 19.32 -9.95
N GLN A 226 3.60 18.95 -8.70
CA GLN A 226 4.74 19.40 -7.92
C GLN A 226 5.91 18.41 -8.01
N GLU A 227 7.08 18.85 -7.58
CA GLU A 227 8.29 18.04 -7.52
C GLU A 227 8.16 16.88 -6.54
N ASP A 228 7.67 17.18 -5.34
CA ASP A 228 7.41 16.17 -4.32
C ASP A 228 6.20 15.30 -4.68
N PHE A 229 6.24 14.03 -4.32
CA PHE A 229 5.12 13.11 -4.55
C PHE A 229 3.81 13.63 -3.95
N PHE A 230 3.88 14.22 -2.76
CA PHE A 230 2.75 14.89 -2.11
C PHE A 230 3.27 15.89 -1.08
N GLU A 231 2.42 16.83 -0.68
CA GLU A 231 2.76 17.80 0.36
C GLU A 231 2.84 17.10 1.72
N MET A 232 4.06 16.94 2.21
CA MET A 232 4.32 16.35 3.52
C MET A 232 4.03 17.37 4.63
N PRO A 233 3.55 16.93 5.80
CA PRO A 233 3.42 17.80 6.96
C PRO A 233 4.75 18.50 7.31
N THR A 234 4.68 19.74 7.78
CA THR A 234 5.86 20.53 8.14
C THR A 234 6.75 19.76 9.13
N GLY A 235 8.01 19.62 8.79
CA GLY A 235 9.02 18.91 9.59
C GLY A 235 9.04 17.39 9.36
N ASP A 236 8.23 16.88 8.47
CA ASP A 236 8.30 15.47 8.05
C ASP A 236 9.31 15.28 6.90
N ALA A 237 9.69 14.05 6.62
CA ALA A 237 10.65 13.70 5.58
C ALA A 237 10.23 12.44 4.84
N ILE A 238 10.65 12.30 3.58
CA ILE A 238 10.30 11.17 2.72
C ILE A 238 10.64 9.82 3.35
N LYS A 239 11.70 9.71 4.14
CA LYS A 239 12.08 8.50 4.89
C LYS A 239 11.02 8.01 5.88
N ASN A 240 10.05 8.85 6.24
CA ASN A 240 8.93 8.45 7.08
C ASN A 240 7.80 7.77 6.28
N TYR A 241 7.84 7.85 4.97
CA TYR A 241 6.82 7.33 4.03
C TYR A 241 7.35 6.23 3.11
N ALA A 242 8.67 6.13 2.97
CA ALA A 242 9.30 5.19 2.04
C ALA A 242 10.52 4.52 2.66
N VAL A 243 10.85 3.34 2.17
CA VAL A 243 12.08 2.61 2.49
C VAL A 243 12.97 2.63 1.26
N PHE A 244 14.12 3.27 1.34
CA PHE A 244 15.10 3.37 0.26
C PHE A 244 16.52 3.26 0.83
N ARG A 245 17.51 3.07 -0.04
CA ARG A 245 18.91 2.77 0.32
C ARG A 245 19.47 3.61 1.47
N ASP A 246 19.20 4.91 1.48
CA ASP A 246 19.74 5.87 2.45
C ASP A 246 18.76 6.18 3.60
N SER A 247 17.63 5.47 3.70
CA SER A 247 16.73 5.65 4.83
C SER A 247 17.36 5.05 6.10
N GLU A 248 17.32 5.81 7.21
CA GLU A 248 17.93 5.39 8.47
C GLU A 248 17.42 4.02 8.94
N GLY A 249 18.35 3.14 9.31
CA GLY A 249 18.05 1.80 9.83
C GLY A 249 17.86 0.73 8.76
N THR A 250 18.07 1.06 7.48
CA THR A 250 18.11 0.08 6.40
C THR A 250 19.57 -0.14 5.99
N SER A 251 20.10 -1.33 6.27
CA SER A 251 21.23 -1.84 5.50
C SER A 251 20.70 -2.24 4.12
N GLU A 252 21.52 -2.20 3.09
CA GLU A 252 21.17 -2.58 1.71
C GLU A 252 20.53 -3.99 1.59
N GLU A 253 20.62 -4.78 2.64
CA GLU A 253 20.22 -6.19 2.67
C GLU A 253 18.91 -6.46 3.42
N THR A 254 18.27 -5.45 4.05
CA THR A 254 17.13 -5.74 4.93
C THR A 254 15.84 -5.10 4.42
N LEU A 255 15.07 -5.88 3.67
CA LEU A 255 13.69 -5.52 3.35
C LEU A 255 12.88 -5.30 4.63
N GLN A 256 12.13 -4.23 4.68
CA GLN A 256 11.19 -3.97 5.77
C GLN A 256 9.87 -4.69 5.51
N ARG A 257 9.04 -4.82 6.56
CA ARG A 257 7.67 -5.31 6.42
C ARG A 257 6.84 -4.30 5.63
N ILE A 258 5.87 -4.79 4.85
CA ILE A 258 4.90 -3.94 4.17
C ILE A 258 4.22 -3.00 5.17
N GLY A 259 3.96 -1.76 4.79
CA GLY A 259 3.29 -0.78 5.65
C GLY A 259 4.07 -0.38 6.88
N SER A 260 5.39 -0.53 6.89
CA SER A 260 6.26 -0.16 8.03
C SER A 260 6.44 1.35 8.20
N ARG A 261 6.08 2.14 7.20
CA ARG A 261 6.17 3.60 7.18
C ARG A 261 4.79 4.23 7.25
N LYS A 262 4.71 5.57 7.16
CA LYS A 262 3.44 6.30 7.11
C LYS A 262 2.80 6.15 5.73
N PRO A 263 1.46 6.17 5.65
CA PRO A 263 0.78 6.23 4.37
C PRO A 263 0.84 7.64 3.77
N ASN A 264 0.66 7.70 2.45
CA ASN A 264 0.39 8.96 1.76
C ASN A 264 -1.05 9.48 2.07
N PRO A 265 -1.44 10.68 1.59
CA PRO A 265 -2.77 11.26 1.87
C PRO A 265 -3.96 10.37 1.46
N ALA A 266 -3.80 9.50 0.47
CA ALA A 266 -4.83 8.58 0.01
C ALA A 266 -4.84 7.24 0.78
N GLY A 267 -3.89 7.02 1.69
CA GLY A 267 -3.82 5.84 2.53
C GLY A 267 -3.01 4.69 1.94
N PHE A 268 -2.21 4.94 0.90
CA PHE A 268 -1.28 3.97 0.32
C PHE A 268 0.06 4.02 1.05
N TYR A 269 0.70 2.87 1.19
CA TYR A 269 1.99 2.69 1.83
C TYR A 269 3.06 2.37 0.80
N ASP A 270 4.31 2.67 1.13
CA ASP A 270 5.51 2.24 0.41
C ASP A 270 5.55 2.65 -1.09
N MET A 271 4.81 3.70 -1.48
CA MET A 271 4.66 4.15 -2.87
C MET A 271 5.88 4.91 -3.42
N ALA A 272 6.91 5.15 -2.63
CA ALA A 272 8.07 5.95 -3.04
C ALA A 272 9.41 5.23 -2.81
N GLY A 273 9.39 3.91 -2.69
CA GLY A 273 10.62 3.12 -2.52
C GLY A 273 10.41 1.83 -1.81
#